data_1261a69d26d6af83a304285d8a88d794
#
_entry.id   1261a69d26d6af83a304285d8a88d794
#
_cell.length_a   1.000
_cell.length_b   1.000
_cell.length_c   1.000
_cell.angle_alpha   90.00
_cell.angle_beta   90.00
_cell.angle_gamma   90.00
#
_symmetry.space_group_name_H-M   'P 1'
#
loop_
_entity.id
_entity.type
_entity.pdbx_description
1 polymer ?
#
loop_
_entity_poly.entity_id
_entity_poly.type
_entity_poly.pdbx_seq_one_letter_code
_entity_poly.pdbx_strand_id
1 'polypeptide(L)'
;MIFDWLFDAVSYQGVSDSIAWGYMEQHGRVRWHDISGALAELPSCPKLRCYWAFEGCGYRKGSGVCADSEHQPSYPLPQHDLCNGRLNQTAYSLFLFTRDLPGDDIVGWIDDRLAMIDAVQASDRPARLRQALLEPFGDIYGVSNKVLAMALSGLLLAGDAKRPAWIEAGTVMIAIDTLVHNSLHRTGIL
;
A
#
# COMPACT_ATOMS: atom_id res chain seq x y z
N MET A 1 -10.55 1.04 -8.35
CA MET A 1 -11.27 0.94 -7.05
C MET A 1 -10.38 0.41 -5.93
N ILE A 2 -9.88 -0.83 -5.95
CA ILE A 2 -8.99 -1.35 -4.88
C ILE A 2 -7.68 -0.56 -4.81
N PHE A 3 -7.05 -0.30 -5.95
CA PHE A 3 -5.86 0.54 -6.01
C PHE A 3 -6.11 1.92 -5.40
N ASP A 4 -7.21 2.59 -5.81
CA ASP A 4 -7.53 3.94 -5.34
C ASP A 4 -7.68 3.97 -3.81
N TRP A 5 -8.30 2.93 -3.26
CA TRP A 5 -8.45 2.81 -1.81
C TRP A 5 -7.11 2.57 -1.11
N LEU A 6 -6.29 1.64 -1.62
CA LEU A 6 -4.95 1.40 -1.09
C LEU A 6 -4.07 2.64 -1.22
N PHE A 7 -4.16 3.34 -2.36
CA PHE A 7 -3.44 4.57 -2.61
C PHE A 7 -3.78 5.63 -1.56
N ASP A 8 -5.07 5.86 -1.30
CA ASP A 8 -5.52 6.79 -0.26
C ASP A 8 -5.00 6.34 1.13
N ALA A 9 -5.15 5.06 1.47
CA ALA A 9 -4.73 4.53 2.77
C ALA A 9 -3.22 4.67 3.03
N VAL A 10 -2.37 4.44 2.03
CA VAL A 10 -0.91 4.52 2.21
C VAL A 10 -0.37 5.93 2.00
N SER A 11 -0.97 6.72 1.11
CA SER A 11 -0.51 8.09 0.79
C SER A 11 -0.81 9.06 1.92
N TYR A 12 -1.90 8.85 2.65
CA TYR A 12 -2.30 9.71 3.77
C TYR A 12 -2.05 9.08 5.15
N GLN A 13 -1.19 8.06 5.22
CA GLN A 13 -0.83 7.43 6.49
C GLN A 13 -0.27 8.45 7.50
N GLY A 14 -0.81 8.43 8.71
CA GLY A 14 -0.39 9.35 9.78
C GLY A 14 -0.93 10.78 9.64
N VAL A 15 -1.79 11.02 8.68
CA VAL A 15 -2.53 12.28 8.49
C VAL A 15 -3.97 12.07 8.98
N SER A 16 -4.53 13.06 9.68
CA SER A 16 -5.92 12.96 10.11
C SER A 16 -6.88 13.03 8.93
N ASP A 17 -8.01 12.34 9.04
CA ASP A 17 -9.01 12.28 7.97
C ASP A 17 -9.45 13.67 7.49
N SER A 18 -9.64 14.62 8.43
CA SER A 18 -10.04 15.99 8.09
C SER A 18 -9.01 16.71 7.22
N ILE A 19 -7.72 16.51 7.50
CA ILE A 19 -6.62 17.09 6.70
C ILE A 19 -6.54 16.40 5.35
N ALA A 20 -6.62 15.07 5.32
CA ALA A 20 -6.59 14.29 4.09
C ALA A 20 -7.76 14.68 3.15
N TRP A 21 -8.97 14.77 3.70
CA TRP A 21 -10.15 15.20 2.94
C TRP A 21 -10.02 16.63 2.40
N GLY A 22 -9.64 17.59 3.25
CA GLY A 22 -9.44 18.98 2.81
C GLY A 22 -8.38 19.09 1.72
N TYR A 23 -7.32 18.27 1.81
CA TYR A 23 -6.29 18.23 0.77
C TYR A 23 -6.84 17.65 -0.55
N MET A 24 -7.60 16.55 -0.48
CA MET A 24 -8.23 15.96 -1.67
C MET A 24 -9.26 16.87 -2.32
N GLU A 25 -10.00 17.67 -1.53
CA GLU A 25 -10.92 18.68 -2.05
C GLU A 25 -10.19 19.80 -2.78
N GLN A 26 -9.05 20.23 -2.26
CA GLN A 26 -8.26 21.33 -2.84
C GLN A 26 -7.47 20.90 -4.08
N HIS A 27 -6.88 19.70 -4.08
CA HIS A 27 -5.92 19.27 -5.10
C HIS A 27 -6.44 18.14 -5.99
N GLY A 28 -7.64 17.65 -5.72
CA GLY A 28 -8.21 16.49 -6.42
C GLY A 28 -7.70 15.16 -5.88
N ARG A 29 -8.34 14.08 -6.32
CA ARG A 29 -7.96 12.70 -6.02
C ARG A 29 -7.27 12.07 -7.21
N VAL A 30 -6.18 11.35 -6.94
CA VAL A 30 -5.52 10.51 -7.94
C VAL A 30 -6.24 9.17 -8.02
N ARG A 31 -6.60 8.77 -9.22
CA ARG A 31 -7.23 7.49 -9.52
C ARG A 31 -6.32 6.66 -10.41
N TRP A 32 -6.47 5.35 -10.36
CA TRP A 32 -5.71 4.45 -11.22
C TRP A 32 -5.78 4.86 -12.70
N HIS A 33 -6.97 5.17 -13.20
CA HIS A 33 -7.17 5.54 -14.60
C HIS A 33 -6.51 6.85 -14.99
N ASP A 34 -6.26 7.76 -14.03
CA ASP A 34 -5.59 9.05 -14.29
C ASP A 34 -4.09 8.87 -14.54
N ILE A 35 -3.50 7.82 -13.93
CA ILE A 35 -2.04 7.63 -13.90
C ILE A 35 -1.58 6.41 -14.70
N SER A 36 -2.42 5.39 -14.86
CA SER A 36 -2.04 4.11 -15.49
C SER A 36 -1.55 4.30 -16.93
N GLY A 37 -2.25 5.12 -17.71
CA GLY A 37 -1.86 5.39 -19.10
C GLY A 37 -0.52 6.09 -19.23
N ALA A 38 -0.31 7.15 -18.45
CA ALA A 38 0.95 7.90 -18.47
C ALA A 38 2.14 7.08 -17.96
N LEU A 39 1.90 6.17 -17.02
CA LEU A 39 2.95 5.37 -16.40
C LEU A 39 3.24 4.06 -17.13
N ALA A 40 2.26 3.54 -17.91
CA ALA A 40 2.49 2.36 -18.75
C ALA A 40 3.56 2.62 -19.82
N GLU A 41 3.66 3.85 -20.32
CA GLU A 41 4.61 4.26 -21.35
C GLU A 41 5.98 4.68 -20.77
N LEU A 42 6.06 4.92 -19.47
CA LEU A 42 7.32 5.33 -18.84
C LEU A 42 8.18 4.11 -18.53
N PRO A 43 9.44 4.09 -18.99
CA PRO A 43 10.36 3.06 -18.52
C PRO A 43 10.50 3.16 -17.01
N SER A 44 10.49 2.02 -16.35
CA SER A 44 10.81 1.97 -14.92
C SER A 44 12.16 2.60 -14.70
N CYS A 45 12.28 3.50 -13.71
CA CYS A 45 13.56 4.03 -13.33
C CYS A 45 14.54 2.86 -13.07
N PRO A 46 15.70 2.78 -13.74
CA PRO A 46 16.64 1.67 -13.55
C PRO A 46 17.11 1.51 -12.10
N LYS A 47 17.09 2.60 -11.33
CA LYS A 47 17.38 2.59 -9.90
C LYS A 47 16.23 2.02 -9.06
N LEU A 48 15.04 1.91 -9.63
CA LEU A 48 13.84 1.34 -9.02
C LEU A 48 13.51 -0.04 -9.61
N ARG A 49 14.52 -0.84 -9.94
CA ARG A 49 14.32 -2.25 -10.33
C ARG A 49 13.52 -3.02 -9.29
N CYS A 50 13.58 -2.52 -8.07
CA CYS A 50 12.79 -2.97 -6.95
C CYS A 50 12.07 -1.75 -6.40
N TYR A 51 10.75 -1.73 -6.37
CA TYR A 51 9.93 -0.62 -5.82
C TYR A 51 10.19 -0.36 -4.34
N TRP A 52 11.03 -1.12 -3.71
CA TRP A 52 11.51 -0.93 -2.33
C TRP A 52 12.91 -0.29 -2.28
N ALA A 53 13.67 -0.28 -3.36
CA ALA A 53 15.04 0.19 -3.36
C ALA A 53 15.15 1.70 -3.65
N PHE A 54 14.43 2.50 -2.87
CA PHE A 54 14.48 3.97 -2.97
C PHE A 54 15.73 4.60 -2.35
N GLU A 55 16.64 3.83 -1.78
CA GLU A 55 17.86 4.35 -1.16
C GLU A 55 18.75 5.12 -2.15
N GLY A 56 18.78 4.70 -3.41
CA GLY A 56 19.47 5.41 -4.48
C GLY A 56 18.59 6.39 -5.26
N CYS A 57 17.35 6.64 -4.81
CA CYS A 57 16.42 7.49 -5.54
C CYS A 57 16.86 8.95 -5.54
N GLY A 58 16.99 9.53 -6.74
CA GLY A 58 17.33 10.95 -6.93
C GLY A 58 16.16 11.91 -6.72
N TYR A 59 14.99 11.43 -6.28
CA TYR A 59 13.83 12.30 -6.02
C TYR A 59 14.12 13.30 -4.91
N ARG A 60 13.90 14.57 -5.22
CA ARG A 60 14.09 15.69 -4.29
C ARG A 60 12.73 16.19 -3.82
N LYS A 61 12.41 15.93 -2.57
CA LYS A 61 11.12 16.29 -1.95
C LYS A 61 10.76 17.77 -2.07
N GLY A 62 11.75 18.66 -1.95
CA GLY A 62 11.52 20.11 -1.98
C GLY A 62 11.17 20.68 -3.35
N SER A 63 11.61 20.04 -4.42
CA SER A 63 11.37 20.49 -5.79
C SER A 63 10.40 19.61 -6.57
N GLY A 64 10.09 18.43 -6.03
CA GLY A 64 9.21 17.45 -6.67
C GLY A 64 9.77 16.85 -7.96
N VAL A 65 11.09 16.94 -8.17
CA VAL A 65 11.75 16.42 -9.38
C VAL A 65 12.83 15.41 -9.04
N CYS A 66 13.11 14.53 -9.99
CA CYS A 66 14.26 13.62 -9.89
C CYS A 66 15.55 14.36 -10.24
N ALA A 67 16.61 14.13 -9.48
CA ALA A 67 17.96 14.65 -9.82
C ALA A 67 18.52 13.99 -11.09
N ASP A 68 18.07 12.76 -11.36
CA ASP A 68 18.44 11.99 -12.55
C ASP A 68 17.32 12.13 -13.59
N SER A 69 17.17 13.32 -14.17
CA SER A 69 16.06 13.67 -15.07
C SER A 69 16.00 12.82 -16.35
N GLU A 70 17.09 12.19 -16.72
CA GLU A 70 17.15 11.22 -17.83
C GLU A 70 16.35 9.94 -17.55
N HIS A 71 16.15 9.60 -16.28
CA HIS A 71 15.39 8.43 -15.87
C HIS A 71 13.91 8.75 -15.61
N GLN A 72 13.61 9.95 -15.15
CA GLN A 72 12.27 10.40 -14.89
C GLN A 72 12.20 11.92 -14.92
N PRO A 73 11.94 12.51 -16.10
CA PRO A 73 11.94 13.96 -16.28
C PRO A 73 10.83 14.66 -15.49
N SER A 74 9.72 13.96 -15.23
CA SER A 74 8.63 14.47 -14.40
C SER A 74 8.13 13.37 -13.47
N TYR A 75 7.74 13.76 -12.25
CA TYR A 75 7.09 12.84 -11.34
C TYR A 75 5.63 12.70 -11.78
N PRO A 76 5.16 11.49 -12.12
CA PRO A 76 3.88 11.33 -12.83
C PRO A 76 2.66 11.46 -11.91
N LEU A 77 2.87 11.44 -10.60
CA LEU A 77 1.79 11.56 -9.63
C LEU A 77 1.64 13.00 -9.16
N PRO A 78 0.42 13.44 -8.82
CA PRO A 78 0.22 14.69 -8.12
C PRO A 78 1.09 14.73 -6.87
N GLN A 79 1.83 15.81 -6.73
CA GLN A 79 2.72 15.98 -5.62
C GLN A 79 2.05 16.82 -4.55
N HIS A 80 2.26 16.45 -3.32
CA HIS A 80 1.82 17.23 -2.18
C HIS A 80 2.95 17.35 -1.15
N ASP A 81 2.88 18.38 -0.35
CA ASP A 81 3.87 18.72 0.67
C ASP A 81 3.60 18.04 2.02
N LEU A 82 2.49 17.33 2.16
CA LEU A 82 2.17 16.58 3.36
C LEU A 82 3.32 15.65 3.74
N CYS A 83 3.67 15.63 5.02
CA CYS A 83 4.82 14.86 5.53
C CYS A 83 6.13 15.18 4.80
N ASN A 84 6.33 16.45 4.40
CA ASN A 84 7.52 16.92 3.65
C ASN A 84 7.71 16.16 2.31
N GLY A 85 6.63 15.84 1.62
CA GLY A 85 6.64 15.14 0.33
C GLY A 85 7.03 13.66 0.38
N ARG A 86 7.20 13.10 1.58
CA ARG A 86 7.58 11.68 1.75
C ARG A 86 6.55 10.73 1.14
N LEU A 87 5.28 11.10 1.22
CA LEU A 87 4.19 10.27 0.74
C LEU A 87 4.18 10.11 -0.78
N ASN A 88 4.79 11.03 -1.53
CA ASN A 88 4.90 10.93 -2.98
C ASN A 88 5.71 9.69 -3.41
N GLN A 89 6.81 9.38 -2.70
CA GLN A 89 7.59 8.18 -2.97
C GLN A 89 6.81 6.89 -2.64
N THR A 90 6.05 6.90 -1.55
CA THR A 90 5.19 5.78 -1.16
C THR A 90 4.12 5.51 -2.22
N ALA A 91 3.45 6.56 -2.68
CA ALA A 91 2.44 6.47 -3.73
C ALA A 91 3.02 5.89 -5.03
N TYR A 92 4.19 6.36 -5.44
CA TYR A 92 4.86 5.85 -6.62
C TYR A 92 5.31 4.39 -6.46
N SER A 93 5.82 4.03 -5.29
CA SER A 93 6.19 2.65 -4.97
C SER A 93 4.99 1.70 -5.05
N LEU A 94 3.83 2.10 -4.48
CA LEU A 94 2.59 1.32 -4.60
C LEU A 94 2.15 1.16 -6.06
N PHE A 95 2.28 2.22 -6.86
CA PHE A 95 1.97 2.13 -8.28
C PHE A 95 2.83 1.09 -8.99
N LEU A 96 4.17 1.16 -8.83
CA LEU A 96 5.09 0.21 -9.43
C LEU A 96 4.81 -1.22 -8.96
N PHE A 97 4.53 -1.39 -7.68
CA PHE A 97 4.11 -2.68 -7.12
C PHE A 97 2.89 -3.24 -7.87
N THR A 98 1.84 -2.44 -8.02
CA THR A 98 0.60 -2.86 -8.67
C THR A 98 0.81 -3.20 -10.15
N ARG A 99 1.61 -2.40 -10.86
CA ARG A 99 1.93 -2.63 -12.27
C ARG A 99 2.78 -3.88 -12.50
N ASP A 100 3.83 -4.03 -11.70
CA ASP A 100 4.91 -5.00 -12.02
C ASP A 100 4.65 -6.39 -11.42
N LEU A 101 3.96 -6.50 -10.27
CA LEU A 101 3.65 -7.79 -9.66
C LEU A 101 2.25 -8.30 -10.02
N PRO A 102 1.17 -7.58 -9.69
CA PRO A 102 -0.18 -8.03 -10.01
C PRO A 102 -0.54 -7.94 -11.49
N GLY A 103 0.26 -7.26 -12.32
CA GLY A 103 -0.05 -7.06 -13.72
C GLY A 103 -1.39 -6.36 -13.94
N ASP A 104 -1.64 -5.33 -13.12
CA ASP A 104 -2.89 -4.56 -13.02
C ASP A 104 -4.10 -5.32 -12.42
N ASP A 105 -3.97 -6.62 -12.13
CA ASP A 105 -4.99 -7.42 -11.45
C ASP A 105 -4.61 -7.76 -10.01
N ILE A 106 -4.72 -6.79 -9.14
CA ILE A 106 -4.45 -6.97 -7.71
C ILE A 106 -5.42 -7.95 -7.03
N VAL A 107 -6.64 -8.08 -7.56
CA VAL A 107 -7.66 -8.99 -7.02
C VAL A 107 -7.27 -10.44 -7.30
N GLY A 108 -7.01 -10.77 -8.56
CA GLY A 108 -6.55 -12.10 -8.96
C GLY A 108 -5.24 -12.47 -8.29
N TRP A 109 -4.32 -11.50 -8.17
CA TRP A 109 -3.05 -11.72 -7.48
C TRP A 109 -3.23 -12.07 -5.98
N ILE A 110 -4.16 -11.40 -5.27
CA ILE A 110 -4.48 -11.75 -3.88
C ILE A 110 -5.09 -13.15 -3.81
N ASP A 111 -6.03 -13.47 -4.71
CA ASP A 111 -6.66 -14.79 -4.77
C ASP A 111 -5.61 -15.90 -4.96
N ASP A 112 -4.69 -15.73 -5.91
CA ASP A 112 -3.63 -16.69 -6.19
C ASP A 112 -2.69 -16.87 -4.99
N ARG A 113 -2.33 -15.78 -4.33
CA ARG A 113 -1.49 -15.81 -3.12
C ARG A 113 -2.15 -16.57 -1.98
N LEU A 114 -3.42 -16.34 -1.74
CA LEU A 114 -4.16 -17.02 -0.68
C LEU A 114 -4.42 -18.49 -1.02
N ALA A 115 -4.69 -18.81 -2.28
CA ALA A 115 -4.87 -20.19 -2.74
C ALA A 115 -3.63 -21.06 -2.53
N MET A 116 -2.42 -20.50 -2.65
CA MET A 116 -1.18 -21.23 -2.36
C MET A 116 -1.08 -21.71 -0.89
N ILE A 117 -1.84 -21.11 0.02
CA ILE A 117 -1.83 -21.44 1.45
C ILE A 117 -2.85 -22.53 1.81
N ASP A 118 -3.81 -22.80 0.93
CA ASP A 118 -4.88 -23.79 1.20
C ASP A 118 -4.37 -25.22 1.39
N ALA A 119 -3.20 -25.56 0.85
CA ALA A 119 -2.58 -26.88 0.95
C ALA A 119 -1.85 -27.15 2.28
N VAL A 120 -1.87 -26.21 3.25
CA VAL A 120 -1.00 -26.27 4.43
C VAL A 120 -1.76 -26.61 5.71
N GLN A 121 -1.10 -27.41 6.59
CA GLN A 121 -1.65 -27.86 7.87
C GLN A 121 -2.09 -26.72 8.80
N ALA A 122 -3.15 -26.97 9.57
CA ALA A 122 -3.98 -25.99 10.25
C ALA A 122 -3.29 -25.08 11.30
N SER A 123 -2.21 -25.51 11.96
CA SER A 123 -1.62 -24.74 13.07
C SER A 123 -0.95 -23.43 12.63
N ASP A 124 -0.31 -23.42 11.46
CA ASP A 124 0.46 -22.28 10.97
C ASP A 124 -0.30 -21.42 9.95
N ARG A 125 -1.52 -21.85 9.60
CA ARG A 125 -2.33 -21.20 8.57
C ARG A 125 -2.55 -19.70 8.81
N PRO A 126 -2.92 -19.20 10.00
CA PRO A 126 -3.09 -17.77 10.25
C PRO A 126 -1.83 -16.96 9.99
N ALA A 127 -0.69 -17.45 10.46
CA ALA A 127 0.59 -16.77 10.24
C ALA A 127 0.96 -16.73 8.75
N ARG A 128 0.74 -17.81 8.02
CA ARG A 128 1.02 -17.90 6.58
C ARG A 128 0.11 -17.05 5.73
N LEU A 129 -1.20 -17.01 6.03
CA LEU A 129 -2.14 -16.11 5.37
C LEU A 129 -1.70 -14.65 5.53
N ARG A 130 -1.34 -14.28 6.75
CA ARG A 130 -0.81 -12.94 7.03
C ARG A 130 0.48 -12.66 6.25
N GLN A 131 1.44 -13.58 6.29
CA GLN A 131 2.74 -13.42 5.64
C GLN A 131 2.62 -13.38 4.12
N ALA A 132 1.75 -14.18 3.52
CA ALA A 132 1.55 -14.25 2.07
C ALA A 132 1.23 -12.90 1.41
N LEU A 133 0.58 -12.02 2.17
CA LEU A 133 0.27 -10.68 1.70
C LEU A 133 1.20 -9.62 2.31
N LEU A 134 1.48 -9.66 3.62
CA LEU A 134 2.31 -8.61 4.24
C LEU A 134 3.74 -8.61 3.73
N GLU A 135 4.32 -9.77 3.41
CA GLU A 135 5.69 -9.83 2.90
C GLU A 135 5.86 -9.05 1.59
N PRO A 136 5.12 -9.34 0.50
CA PRO A 136 5.27 -8.58 -0.72
C PRO A 136 4.82 -7.13 -0.63
N PHE A 137 3.75 -6.83 0.11
CA PHE A 137 3.33 -5.44 0.33
C PHE A 137 4.30 -4.68 1.25
N GLY A 138 5.04 -5.38 2.11
CA GLY A 138 6.07 -4.80 2.97
C GLY A 138 7.23 -4.18 2.21
N ASP A 139 7.39 -4.57 0.96
CA ASP A 139 8.39 -4.01 0.05
C ASP A 139 8.00 -2.62 -0.49
N ILE A 140 6.77 -2.17 -0.29
CA ILE A 140 6.33 -0.83 -0.67
C ILE A 140 7.04 0.20 0.21
N TYR A 141 7.78 1.11 -0.43
CA TYR A 141 8.59 2.08 0.27
C TYR A 141 7.78 3.00 1.19
N GLY A 142 8.25 3.13 2.42
CA GLY A 142 7.71 4.10 3.38
C GLY A 142 6.42 3.69 4.07
N VAL A 143 5.92 2.47 3.85
CA VAL A 143 4.75 1.93 4.54
C VAL A 143 5.20 0.99 5.67
N SER A 144 4.66 1.19 6.87
CA SER A 144 4.92 0.28 7.98
C SER A 144 4.00 -0.96 7.91
N ASN A 145 4.48 -2.09 8.45
CA ASN A 145 3.68 -3.30 8.55
C ASN A 145 2.34 -3.08 9.30
N LYS A 146 2.30 -2.13 10.24
CA LYS A 146 1.06 -1.77 10.94
C LYS A 146 0.05 -1.14 9.99
N VAL A 147 0.46 -0.15 9.20
CA VAL A 147 -0.40 0.52 8.23
C VAL A 147 -0.88 -0.46 7.17
N LEU A 148 0.01 -1.30 6.65
CA LEU A 148 -0.35 -2.35 5.69
C LEU A 148 -1.34 -3.34 6.28
N ALA A 149 -1.10 -3.85 7.48
CA ALA A 149 -2.01 -4.78 8.13
C ALA A 149 -3.41 -4.17 8.32
N MET A 150 -3.50 -2.92 8.74
CA MET A 150 -4.78 -2.20 8.87
C MET A 150 -5.47 -2.02 7.52
N ALA A 151 -4.73 -1.57 6.52
CA ALA A 151 -5.26 -1.36 5.18
C ALA A 151 -5.73 -2.70 4.57
N LEU A 152 -4.91 -3.73 4.60
CA LEU A 152 -5.27 -5.04 4.07
C LEU A 152 -6.43 -5.67 4.85
N SER A 153 -6.46 -5.57 6.18
CA SER A 153 -7.59 -6.03 6.98
C SER A 153 -8.89 -5.37 6.51
N GLY A 154 -8.90 -4.03 6.41
CA GLY A 154 -10.07 -3.28 5.93
C GLY A 154 -10.52 -3.70 4.53
N LEU A 155 -9.56 -3.83 3.60
CA LEU A 155 -9.83 -4.26 2.23
C LEU A 155 -10.44 -5.67 2.17
N LEU A 156 -9.83 -6.62 2.85
CA LEU A 156 -10.20 -8.03 2.78
C LEU A 156 -11.55 -8.30 3.48
N LEU A 157 -11.81 -7.62 4.60
CA LEU A 157 -13.08 -7.77 5.33
C LEU A 157 -14.24 -7.01 4.67
N ALA A 158 -13.96 -5.93 3.94
CA ALA A 158 -14.98 -5.22 3.16
C ALA A 158 -15.24 -5.87 1.78
N GLY A 159 -14.46 -6.88 1.43
CA GLY A 159 -14.56 -7.59 0.16
C GLY A 159 -15.80 -8.46 0.02
N ASP A 160 -15.83 -9.21 -1.07
CA ASP A 160 -16.95 -10.11 -1.39
C ASP A 160 -17.02 -11.26 -0.37
N ALA A 161 -18.17 -11.41 0.30
CA ALA A 161 -18.44 -12.51 1.22
C ALA A 161 -18.32 -13.91 0.57
N LYS A 162 -18.33 -13.99 -0.75
CA LYS A 162 -18.07 -15.22 -1.52
C LYS A 162 -16.58 -15.62 -1.56
N ARG A 163 -15.70 -14.80 -0.97
CA ARG A 163 -14.25 -15.04 -0.88
C ARG A 163 -13.84 -15.38 0.57
N PRO A 164 -14.12 -16.60 1.06
CA PRO A 164 -13.86 -16.95 2.47
C PRO A 164 -12.38 -16.81 2.87
N ALA A 165 -11.45 -17.06 1.95
CA ALA A 165 -10.02 -16.88 2.19
C ALA A 165 -9.65 -15.42 2.45
N TRP A 166 -10.36 -14.46 1.85
CA TRP A 166 -10.17 -13.03 2.12
C TRP A 166 -10.60 -12.68 3.54
N ILE A 167 -11.78 -13.16 3.94
CA ILE A 167 -12.29 -12.93 5.31
C ILE A 167 -11.33 -13.52 6.34
N GLU A 168 -10.88 -14.76 6.13
CA GLU A 168 -9.92 -15.42 7.00
C GLU A 168 -8.61 -14.63 7.08
N ALA A 169 -8.02 -14.24 5.94
CA ALA A 169 -6.81 -13.45 5.89
C ALA A 169 -6.99 -12.06 6.53
N GLY A 170 -8.13 -11.40 6.32
CA GLY A 170 -8.44 -10.10 6.90
C GLY A 170 -8.52 -10.14 8.43
N THR A 171 -9.09 -11.20 9.00
CA THR A 171 -9.23 -11.35 10.46
C THR A 171 -7.88 -11.51 11.16
N VAL A 172 -6.91 -12.17 10.53
CA VAL A 172 -5.56 -12.35 11.11
C VAL A 172 -4.64 -11.15 10.90
N MET A 173 -5.10 -10.13 10.17
CA MET A 173 -4.36 -8.88 9.92
C MET A 173 -4.79 -7.73 10.82
N ILE A 174 -5.76 -7.92 11.71
CA ILE A 174 -6.17 -6.87 12.63
C ILE A 174 -4.96 -6.41 13.45
N ALA A 175 -4.62 -5.14 13.32
CA ALA A 175 -3.52 -4.53 14.07
C ALA A 175 -4.05 -3.93 15.37
N ILE A 176 -3.54 -4.39 16.48
CA ILE A 176 -3.83 -3.82 17.80
C ILE A 176 -2.75 -2.78 18.08
N ASP A 177 -3.14 -1.51 18.23
CA ASP A 177 -2.19 -0.47 18.63
C ASP A 177 -1.95 -0.49 20.15
N THR A 178 -0.93 0.26 20.58
CA THR A 178 -0.52 0.31 21.99
C THR A 178 -1.64 0.80 22.90
N LEU A 179 -2.50 1.72 22.42
CA LEU A 179 -3.61 2.25 23.23
C LEU A 179 -4.68 1.16 23.43
N VAL A 180 -5.05 0.46 22.38
CA VAL A 180 -6.01 -0.66 22.44
C VAL A 180 -5.43 -1.78 23.30
N HIS A 181 -4.17 -2.16 23.10
CA HIS A 181 -3.51 -3.17 23.94
C HIS A 181 -3.52 -2.79 25.43
N ASN A 182 -3.12 -1.56 25.77
CA ASN A 182 -3.15 -1.08 27.13
C ASN A 182 -4.57 -1.02 27.72
N SER A 183 -5.56 -0.68 26.92
CA SER A 183 -6.97 -0.69 27.33
C SER A 183 -7.44 -2.11 27.65
N LEU A 184 -7.16 -3.08 26.77
CA LEU A 184 -7.51 -4.48 26.97
C LEU A 184 -6.84 -5.07 28.22
N HIS A 185 -5.58 -4.73 28.46
CA HIS A 185 -4.86 -5.10 29.69
C HIS A 185 -5.49 -4.50 30.95
N ARG A 186 -5.86 -3.20 30.92
CA ARG A 186 -6.50 -2.52 32.06
C ARG A 186 -7.88 -3.04 32.37
N THR A 187 -8.60 -3.53 31.36
CA THR A 187 -9.95 -4.08 31.49
C THR A 187 -9.96 -5.58 31.82
N GLY A 188 -8.78 -6.22 31.89
CA GLY A 188 -8.65 -7.65 32.20
C GLY A 188 -9.15 -8.57 31.07
N ILE A 189 -9.17 -8.08 29.83
CA ILE A 189 -9.52 -8.87 28.64
C ILE A 189 -8.28 -9.63 28.13
N LEU A 190 -7.08 -9.07 28.38
CA LEU A 190 -5.77 -9.66 28.11
C LEU A 190 -4.96 -9.78 29.41
#